data_e66c1fb8d2159d375a55f15e9f36a5cd
#
_entry.id   e66c1fb8d2159d375a55f15e9f36a5cd
#
_cell.length_a   1.000
_cell.length_b   1.000
_cell.length_c   1.000
_cell.angle_alpha   90.00
_cell.angle_beta   90.00
_cell.angle_gamma   90.00
#
_symmetry.space_group_name_H-M   'P 1'
#
loop_
_entity.id
_entity.type
_entity.pdbx_description
1 polymer ?
#
loop_
_entity_poly.entity_id
_entity_poly.type
_entity_poly.pdbx_seq_one_letter_code
_entity_poly.pdbx_strand_id
1 'polypeptide(L)'
;SAFMVADKVEIDTLSYREGSQSAKWICSGGIDYEIEQGTRDVHGTTITMYLGKDGEEFADEAVLYEALKKYCEYMPVEIYFDTVDNEDDDTEGVEAENGNDKSQEGADNRKIVTSAEELADVIKQESGEKSTEDEQSSDEEQENNEPDQLPLNETNPLWLRKPSECTDEQYKELYHHMFNDSKDPLFWIHLNMDYPFRLKGILYFPRLMSDMEAVDGIVKLYSNQVYIADNIKEVIPEFLLILKGVMDCPDLPLNVSRSALQNDGYAAKMSTYISKKVADKINSLFKNDREEYEKFCDDINLFFKYGSMKEEKFYDKIKGSLLYKTTEGKHKTLDEYINDNKEKNGNKVYYVTDENQQIQYINLFKSQGMEAIVLPSAIDKPFVNYLEYRGENQFVMERIDSDLSEALKSDTATNDKLNEEFKTLFSGILSKDKLNVKVENLKTDSISAMILLSERERRLMDMLETYKYDENLKSLYANTAVEETLILNGNNKLVKELEELKNISGKEEETELICRHIYDLALMGQKPLTSEQMTAFIERSNIILEKLVDTQIR
;
A
#
# COMPACT_ATOMS: atom_id res chain seq x y z
N SER A 1 -19.31 30.04 18.97
CA SER A 1 -18.06 29.85 18.20
C SER A 1 -17.58 31.14 17.57
N ALA A 2 -18.45 32.01 16.99
CA ALA A 2 -18.03 33.28 16.39
C ALA A 2 -17.17 34.15 17.33
N PHE A 3 -17.50 34.20 18.61
CA PHE A 3 -16.75 34.93 19.64
C PHE A 3 -15.40 34.32 20.05
N MET A 4 -14.95 33.27 19.38
CA MET A 4 -13.57 32.81 19.51
C MET A 4 -12.60 33.65 18.69
N VAL A 5 -13.10 34.33 17.64
CA VAL A 5 -12.31 35.13 16.71
C VAL A 5 -12.82 36.58 16.59
N ALA A 6 -14.02 36.87 17.07
CA ALA A 6 -14.65 38.19 16.97
C ALA A 6 -15.00 38.77 18.35
N ASP A 7 -14.72 40.05 18.54
CA ASP A 7 -15.07 40.81 19.73
C ASP A 7 -16.54 41.24 19.69
N LYS A 8 -17.12 41.39 18.49
CA LYS A 8 -18.51 41.81 18.28
C LYS A 8 -19.07 41.11 17.05
N VAL A 9 -20.34 40.71 17.13
CA VAL A 9 -21.09 40.11 16.01
C VAL A 9 -22.41 40.86 15.84
N GLU A 10 -22.73 41.23 14.62
CA GLU A 10 -23.99 41.81 14.20
C GLU A 10 -24.68 40.87 13.20
N ILE A 11 -26.00 40.70 13.37
CA ILE A 11 -26.83 39.90 12.46
C ILE A 11 -28.01 40.76 12.03
N ASP A 12 -28.03 41.20 10.75
CA ASP A 12 -29.16 41.92 10.16
C ASP A 12 -29.93 40.97 9.24
N THR A 13 -31.20 40.78 9.53
CA THR A 13 -32.00 39.75 8.86
C THR A 13 -33.40 40.24 8.50
N LEU A 14 -33.90 39.85 7.32
CA LEU A 14 -35.26 40.02 6.87
C LEU A 14 -35.85 38.69 6.43
N SER A 15 -36.96 38.31 7.02
CA SER A 15 -37.66 37.05 6.72
C SER A 15 -38.25 37.10 5.29
N TYR A 16 -38.31 35.92 4.61
CA TYR A 16 -38.99 35.76 3.33
C TYR A 16 -40.53 35.91 3.37
N ARG A 17 -41.11 35.97 4.59
CA ARG A 17 -42.56 36.09 4.78
C ARG A 17 -43.01 37.52 4.45
N GLU A 18 -44.06 37.65 3.68
CA GLU A 18 -44.63 38.95 3.34
C GLU A 18 -45.05 39.72 4.61
N GLY A 19 -44.77 41.02 4.66
CA GLY A 19 -45.08 41.90 5.81
C GLY A 19 -44.14 41.79 6.98
N SER A 20 -43.06 41.00 6.90
CA SER A 20 -42.01 40.98 7.92
C SER A 20 -41.21 42.29 7.95
N GLN A 21 -40.76 42.68 9.13
CA GLN A 21 -39.82 43.79 9.31
C GLN A 21 -38.41 43.26 9.54
N SER A 22 -37.41 43.98 9.05
CA SER A 22 -36.01 43.66 9.30
C SER A 22 -35.68 43.83 10.78
N ALA A 23 -34.82 42.97 11.30
CA ALA A 23 -34.32 43.00 12.67
C ALA A 23 -32.81 42.86 12.69
N LYS A 24 -32.13 43.68 13.51
CA LYS A 24 -30.70 43.64 13.73
C LYS A 24 -30.39 43.21 15.14
N TRP A 25 -29.65 42.11 15.29
CA TRP A 25 -29.17 41.60 16.55
C TRP A 25 -27.68 41.93 16.72
N ILE A 26 -27.26 42.42 17.89
CA ILE A 26 -25.90 42.84 18.20
C ILE A 26 -25.46 42.23 19.53
N CYS A 27 -24.24 41.66 19.56
CA CYS A 27 -23.66 41.09 20.77
C CYS A 27 -22.14 41.25 20.76
N SER A 28 -21.57 41.56 21.95
CA SER A 28 -20.11 41.69 22.15
C SER A 28 -19.55 40.58 23.05
N GLY A 29 -20.00 39.33 22.85
CA GLY A 29 -19.45 38.14 23.51
C GLY A 29 -19.95 37.86 24.92
N GLY A 30 -20.79 38.72 25.48
CA GLY A 30 -21.40 38.56 26.79
C GLY A 30 -22.70 37.75 26.78
N ILE A 31 -23.43 37.83 27.91
CA ILE A 31 -24.79 37.25 28.05
C ILE A 31 -25.82 38.20 27.43
N ASP A 32 -25.50 39.49 27.41
CA ASP A 32 -26.39 40.55 26.95
C ASP A 32 -26.30 40.73 25.44
N TYR A 33 -27.43 41.01 24.83
CA TYR A 33 -27.54 41.34 23.40
C TYR A 33 -28.59 42.46 23.21
N GLU A 34 -28.46 43.16 22.09
CA GLU A 34 -29.39 44.21 21.69
C GLU A 34 -30.14 43.76 20.42
N ILE A 35 -31.42 44.14 20.31
CA ILE A 35 -32.22 43.95 19.11
C ILE A 35 -32.77 45.31 18.70
N GLU A 36 -32.47 45.69 17.47
CA GLU A 36 -32.90 46.91 16.84
C GLU A 36 -33.66 46.63 15.54
N GLN A 37 -34.23 47.65 14.92
CA GLN A 37 -34.78 47.53 13.59
C GLN A 37 -33.60 47.42 12.58
N GLY A 38 -33.66 46.38 11.74
CA GLY A 38 -32.67 46.15 10.72
C GLY A 38 -32.74 47.15 9.55
N THR A 39 -31.77 47.09 8.70
CA THR A 39 -31.63 47.97 7.51
C THR A 39 -31.94 47.27 6.18
N ARG A 40 -32.19 45.96 6.20
CA ARG A 40 -32.40 45.17 4.97
C ARG A 40 -33.78 45.43 4.35
N ASP A 41 -33.76 45.63 3.02
CA ASP A 41 -34.97 45.80 2.20
C ASP A 41 -35.32 44.49 1.43
N VAL A 42 -34.35 43.57 1.29
CA VAL A 42 -34.49 42.28 0.59
C VAL A 42 -34.32 41.16 1.61
N HIS A 43 -35.09 40.06 1.43
CA HIS A 43 -34.98 38.90 2.31
C HIS A 43 -33.57 38.34 2.31
N GLY A 44 -33.15 37.81 3.47
CA GLY A 44 -31.83 37.27 3.67
C GLY A 44 -31.21 37.67 5.02
N THR A 45 -29.97 37.29 5.25
CA THR A 45 -29.26 37.55 6.50
C THR A 45 -27.84 37.99 6.20
N THR A 46 -27.42 39.11 6.83
CA THR A 46 -26.02 39.55 6.84
C THR A 46 -25.45 39.32 8.22
N ILE A 47 -24.30 38.65 8.30
CA ILE A 47 -23.57 38.44 9.55
C ILE A 47 -22.25 39.20 9.45
N THR A 48 -22.07 40.21 10.30
CA THR A 48 -20.83 40.99 10.37
C THR A 48 -20.08 40.60 11.64
N MET A 49 -18.83 40.14 11.45
CA MET A 49 -17.94 39.79 12.55
C MET A 49 -16.81 40.81 12.63
N TYR A 50 -16.72 41.50 13.75
CA TYR A 50 -15.60 42.40 14.04
C TYR A 50 -14.50 41.61 14.71
N LEU A 51 -13.43 41.35 13.98
CA LEU A 51 -12.37 40.45 14.43
C LEU A 51 -11.65 41.02 15.65
N GLY A 52 -11.45 40.17 16.64
CA GLY A 52 -10.57 40.46 17.78
C GLY A 52 -9.13 40.04 17.49
N LYS A 53 -8.24 40.21 18.47
CA LYS A 53 -6.81 39.90 18.33
C LYS A 53 -6.56 38.42 17.98
N ASP A 54 -7.39 37.54 18.47
CA ASP A 54 -7.26 36.10 18.20
C ASP A 54 -7.79 35.71 16.81
N GLY A 55 -8.38 36.64 16.09
CA GLY A 55 -8.93 36.47 14.74
C GLY A 55 -8.28 37.33 13.66
N GLU A 56 -7.25 38.13 13.99
CA GLU A 56 -6.58 39.04 13.04
C GLU A 56 -6.05 38.31 11.79
N GLU A 57 -5.64 37.06 11.91
CA GLU A 57 -5.18 36.25 10.79
C GLU A 57 -6.25 36.04 9.70
N PHE A 58 -7.52 36.02 10.07
CA PHE A 58 -8.64 35.86 9.12
C PHE A 58 -9.03 37.17 8.41
N ALA A 59 -8.36 38.27 8.69
CA ALA A 59 -8.47 39.47 7.90
C ALA A 59 -7.65 39.39 6.60
N ASP A 60 -6.71 38.42 6.51
CA ASP A 60 -5.98 38.15 5.28
C ASP A 60 -6.87 37.35 4.32
N GLU A 61 -7.02 37.84 3.10
CA GLU A 61 -7.85 37.27 2.05
C GLU A 61 -7.44 35.83 1.72
N ALA A 62 -6.14 35.57 1.56
CA ALA A 62 -5.63 34.25 1.19
C ALA A 62 -5.89 33.22 2.31
N VAL A 63 -5.69 33.61 3.57
CA VAL A 63 -5.95 32.74 4.74
C VAL A 63 -7.44 32.40 4.84
N LEU A 64 -8.31 33.39 4.64
CA LEU A 64 -9.76 33.16 4.69
C LEU A 64 -10.24 32.31 3.50
N TYR A 65 -9.71 32.56 2.29
CA TYR A 65 -10.02 31.78 1.10
C TYR A 65 -9.63 30.30 1.27
N GLU A 66 -8.40 30.03 1.74
CA GLU A 66 -7.96 28.65 2.01
C GLU A 66 -8.81 27.95 3.08
N ALA A 67 -9.18 28.67 4.14
CA ALA A 67 -10.08 28.14 5.16
C ALA A 67 -11.46 27.80 4.58
N LEU A 68 -12.05 28.68 3.80
CA LEU A 68 -13.33 28.44 3.13
C LEU A 68 -13.22 27.27 2.16
N LYS A 69 -12.18 27.21 1.35
CA LYS A 69 -11.96 26.10 0.42
C LYS A 69 -11.81 24.78 1.15
N LYS A 70 -11.05 24.73 2.25
CA LYS A 70 -10.86 23.52 3.04
C LYS A 70 -12.14 22.96 3.65
N TYR A 71 -12.98 23.85 4.22
CA TYR A 71 -14.16 23.41 4.99
C TYR A 71 -15.46 23.45 4.21
N CYS A 72 -15.55 24.26 3.17
CA CYS A 72 -16.80 24.55 2.45
C CYS A 72 -16.79 24.09 0.99
N GLU A 73 -15.67 23.56 0.46
CA GLU A 73 -15.47 23.18 -0.95
C GLU A 73 -16.63 22.36 -1.55
N TYR A 74 -17.32 21.58 -0.72
CA TYR A 74 -18.40 20.69 -1.19
C TYR A 74 -19.74 20.98 -0.51
N MET A 75 -19.91 22.16 0.07
CA MET A 75 -21.19 22.50 0.71
C MET A 75 -22.34 22.53 -0.30
N PRO A 76 -23.60 22.15 0.13
CA PRO A 76 -24.73 22.01 -0.79
C PRO A 76 -25.35 23.33 -1.25
N VAL A 77 -24.76 24.47 -0.91
CA VAL A 77 -25.20 25.82 -1.25
C VAL A 77 -24.04 26.53 -1.90
N GLU A 78 -24.31 27.23 -2.98
CA GLU A 78 -23.29 28.05 -3.67
C GLU A 78 -22.71 29.10 -2.75
N ILE A 79 -21.40 29.21 -2.74
CA ILE A 79 -20.63 30.16 -1.91
C ILE A 79 -19.80 31.00 -2.88
N TYR A 80 -19.97 32.33 -2.78
CA TYR A 80 -19.21 33.30 -3.51
C TYR A 80 -18.29 34.02 -2.54
N PHE A 81 -17.08 34.32 -2.95
CA PHE A 81 -16.08 35.03 -2.15
C PHE A 81 -15.68 36.30 -2.87
N ASP A 82 -15.75 37.42 -2.18
CA ASP A 82 -15.41 38.72 -2.72
C ASP A 82 -14.78 39.59 -1.62
N THR A 83 -13.97 40.54 -2.02
CA THR A 83 -13.33 41.53 -1.15
C THR A 83 -13.88 42.91 -1.44
N VAL A 84 -14.13 43.71 -0.40
CA VAL A 84 -14.57 45.08 -0.53
C VAL A 84 -13.36 45.99 -0.30
N ASP A 85 -12.83 46.59 -1.38
CA ASP A 85 -11.82 47.63 -1.26
C ASP A 85 -12.41 48.87 -0.59
N ASN A 86 -11.86 49.27 0.55
CA ASN A 86 -12.18 50.56 1.14
C ASN A 86 -11.53 51.67 0.32
N GLU A 87 -12.29 52.29 -0.60
CA GLU A 87 -11.84 53.43 -1.41
C GLU A 87 -11.61 54.74 -0.60
N ASP A 88 -11.56 54.72 0.72
CA ASP A 88 -11.42 55.91 1.58
C ASP A 88 -10.17 55.85 2.49
N ASP A 89 -8.96 55.80 1.91
CA ASP A 89 -7.74 56.21 2.67
C ASP A 89 -6.65 56.83 1.78
N ASP A 90 -7.03 57.74 0.89
CA ASP A 90 -6.11 58.64 0.20
C ASP A 90 -6.22 60.07 0.75
N THR A 91 -5.62 60.33 1.91
CA THR A 91 -5.05 61.65 2.24
C THR A 91 -4.13 61.54 3.45
N GLU A 92 -2.83 61.38 3.22
CA GLU A 92 -1.79 62.23 3.77
C GLU A 92 -0.41 61.81 3.22
N GLY A 93 0.12 62.68 2.39
CA GLY A 93 1.43 62.51 1.84
C GLY A 93 2.55 62.70 2.86
N VAL A 94 3.59 61.92 2.78
CA VAL A 94 4.93 62.27 3.24
C VAL A 94 5.97 61.87 2.19
N GLU A 95 6.79 62.88 1.89
CA GLU A 95 7.82 62.95 0.85
C GLU A 95 8.94 61.93 1.02
N ALA A 96 9.52 61.58 -0.12
CA ALA A 96 10.64 60.68 -0.32
C ALA A 96 11.95 61.19 0.29
N GLU A 97 12.77 60.29 0.84
CA GLU A 97 14.22 60.41 0.78
C GLU A 97 14.90 59.14 0.27
N ASN A 98 15.76 59.37 -0.72
CA ASN A 98 16.60 58.39 -1.39
C ASN A 98 17.68 57.78 -0.48
N GLY A 99 17.88 56.48 -0.56
CA GLY A 99 19.07 55.84 -0.03
C GLY A 99 19.37 54.55 -0.78
N ASN A 100 20.28 54.69 -1.71
CA ASN A 100 20.85 53.61 -2.53
C ASN A 100 21.72 52.69 -1.67
N ASP A 101 21.53 51.38 -1.67
CA ASP A 101 22.69 50.47 -1.69
C ASP A 101 22.35 49.09 -2.29
N LYS A 102 23.31 48.59 -3.05
CA LYS A 102 23.31 47.38 -3.84
C LYS A 102 23.78 46.19 -3.00
N SER A 103 23.10 45.01 -3.08
CA SER A 103 23.81 43.74 -3.21
C SER A 103 22.89 42.68 -3.81
N GLN A 104 23.41 42.01 -4.83
CA GLN A 104 22.86 40.90 -5.58
C GLN A 104 22.83 39.63 -4.74
N GLU A 105 21.79 38.75 -4.89
CA GLU A 105 21.96 37.40 -5.39
C GLU A 105 20.62 36.63 -5.42
N GLY A 106 20.32 35.99 -6.56
CA GLY A 106 19.63 34.71 -6.64
C GLY A 106 18.11 34.68 -6.55
N ALA A 107 17.38 35.11 -7.58
CA ALA A 107 15.94 34.93 -7.69
C ALA A 107 15.62 33.68 -8.55
N ASP A 108 14.97 32.74 -7.94
CA ASP A 108 14.23 31.67 -8.63
C ASP A 108 12.86 32.23 -9.05
N ASN A 109 12.66 32.33 -10.36
CA ASN A 109 11.52 33.01 -10.98
C ASN A 109 10.34 32.02 -11.10
N ARG A 110 9.54 31.88 -10.06
CA ARG A 110 8.18 31.30 -10.20
C ARG A 110 7.18 32.46 -10.23
N LYS A 111 6.65 32.74 -11.42
CA LYS A 111 5.51 33.64 -11.57
C LYS A 111 4.29 33.02 -10.88
N ILE A 112 3.86 33.61 -9.80
CA ILE A 112 2.55 33.36 -9.21
C ILE A 112 1.55 34.13 -10.07
N VAL A 113 0.61 33.39 -10.70
CA VAL A 113 -0.51 33.95 -11.47
C VAL A 113 -1.58 34.34 -10.44
N THR A 114 -1.85 35.65 -10.32
CA THR A 114 -2.70 36.20 -9.27
C THR A 114 -4.06 36.73 -9.75
N SER A 115 -4.45 36.46 -11.00
CA SER A 115 -5.81 36.84 -11.45
C SER A 115 -6.48 35.77 -12.31
N ALA A 116 -7.81 35.66 -12.19
CA ALA A 116 -8.64 34.76 -12.95
C ALA A 116 -8.61 35.01 -14.48
N GLU A 117 -8.26 36.21 -14.91
CA GLU A 117 -8.16 36.56 -16.33
C GLU A 117 -6.91 35.93 -16.98
N GLU A 118 -5.76 35.85 -16.27
CA GLU A 118 -4.54 35.19 -16.76
C GLU A 118 -4.69 33.70 -16.91
N LEU A 119 -5.51 33.03 -16.05
CA LEU A 119 -5.81 31.61 -16.17
C LEU A 119 -6.72 31.29 -17.37
N ALA A 120 -7.67 32.17 -17.68
CA ALA A 120 -8.58 32.02 -18.82
C ALA A 120 -7.84 32.14 -20.16
N ASP A 121 -6.81 32.96 -20.25
CA ASP A 121 -6.00 33.13 -21.47
C ASP A 121 -5.03 31.96 -21.71
N VAL A 122 -4.55 31.27 -20.66
CA VAL A 122 -3.74 30.06 -20.79
C VAL A 122 -4.57 28.89 -21.30
N ILE A 123 -5.81 28.76 -20.83
CA ILE A 123 -6.72 27.67 -21.25
C ILE A 123 -7.20 27.86 -22.70
N LYS A 124 -7.36 29.11 -23.18
CA LYS A 124 -7.73 29.40 -24.57
C LYS A 124 -6.62 29.17 -25.60
N GLN A 125 -5.36 29.10 -25.18
CA GLN A 125 -4.23 28.83 -26.08
C GLN A 125 -4.00 27.34 -26.37
N GLU A 126 -4.53 26.43 -25.56
CA GLU A 126 -4.38 24.97 -25.78
C GLU A 126 -5.54 24.29 -26.51
N SER A 127 -6.68 24.95 -26.71
CA SER A 127 -7.81 24.42 -27.48
C SER A 127 -8.01 25.17 -28.79
N GLY A 128 -7.18 24.86 -29.78
CA GLY A 128 -7.40 25.33 -31.14
C GLY A 128 -8.31 24.40 -31.92
N GLU A 129 -9.55 24.84 -32.21
CA GLU A 129 -10.21 24.48 -33.47
C GLU A 129 -11.39 25.41 -33.82
N LYS A 130 -11.22 26.01 -34.94
CA LYS A 130 -12.03 26.54 -36.04
C LYS A 130 -13.54 26.80 -35.85
N SER A 131 -13.80 28.07 -36.14
CA SER A 131 -15.09 28.71 -36.49
C SER A 131 -15.70 28.25 -37.81
N THR A 132 -17.05 28.20 -37.87
CA THR A 132 -17.83 28.56 -39.07
C THR A 132 -19.01 29.41 -38.64
N GLU A 133 -19.15 30.53 -39.36
CA GLU A 133 -20.22 31.51 -39.32
C GLU A 133 -21.56 30.95 -39.83
N ASP A 134 -22.71 31.38 -39.25
CA ASP A 134 -23.76 32.05 -40.00
C ASP A 134 -24.96 32.48 -39.12
N GLU A 135 -25.28 33.78 -39.27
CA GLU A 135 -26.53 34.53 -39.34
C GLU A 135 -27.65 34.49 -38.27
N GLN A 136 -27.72 35.62 -37.59
CA GLN A 136 -28.88 36.49 -37.29
C GLN A 136 -30.27 35.89 -36.92
N SER A 137 -30.68 36.21 -35.69
CA SER A 137 -31.97 36.87 -35.46
C SER A 137 -31.99 37.60 -34.10
N SER A 138 -32.47 38.84 -34.17
CA SER A 138 -32.64 39.79 -33.08
C SER A 138 -33.80 39.39 -32.16
N ASP A 139 -33.55 39.39 -30.85
CA ASP A 139 -34.51 39.79 -29.82
C ASP A 139 -33.78 40.44 -28.66
N GLU A 140 -34.21 41.67 -28.33
CA GLU A 140 -33.69 42.48 -27.23
C GLU A 140 -34.16 41.87 -25.90
N GLU A 141 -33.25 41.20 -25.18
CA GLU A 141 -33.41 40.93 -23.75
C GLU A 141 -32.36 41.75 -22.97
N GLN A 142 -32.84 42.41 -21.94
CA GLN A 142 -32.10 43.31 -21.07
C GLN A 142 -30.94 42.53 -20.43
N GLU A 143 -29.69 42.91 -20.76
CA GLU A 143 -28.48 42.49 -20.07
C GLU A 143 -28.50 43.04 -18.64
N ASN A 144 -28.76 42.18 -17.67
CA ASN A 144 -28.24 42.33 -16.32
C ASN A 144 -26.78 41.85 -16.37
N ASN A 145 -25.86 42.80 -16.49
CA ASN A 145 -24.43 42.57 -16.32
C ASN A 145 -24.13 42.39 -14.82
N GLU A 146 -24.37 41.21 -14.29
CA GLU A 146 -23.63 40.71 -13.11
C GLU A 146 -22.40 39.98 -13.65
N PRO A 147 -21.18 40.20 -13.14
CA PRO A 147 -20.03 39.42 -13.52
C PRO A 147 -20.26 37.98 -13.13
N ASP A 148 -20.10 37.02 -14.06
CA ASP A 148 -20.16 35.59 -13.84
C ASP A 148 -19.03 35.15 -12.87
N GLN A 149 -19.15 35.48 -11.57
CA GLN A 149 -18.32 34.88 -10.55
C GLN A 149 -18.71 33.43 -10.39
N LEU A 150 -17.76 32.53 -10.63
CA LEU A 150 -17.97 31.10 -10.36
C LEU A 150 -18.03 30.85 -8.85
N PRO A 151 -18.92 29.99 -8.37
CA PRO A 151 -18.97 29.63 -6.97
C PRO A 151 -17.66 28.95 -6.54
N LEU A 152 -17.20 29.24 -5.32
CA LEU A 152 -16.00 28.68 -4.72
C LEU A 152 -16.10 27.16 -4.51
N ASN A 153 -17.31 26.63 -4.44
CA ASN A 153 -17.61 25.26 -4.05
C ASN A 153 -18.40 24.48 -5.10
N GLU A 154 -18.23 23.16 -5.08
CA GLU A 154 -19.01 22.21 -5.89
C GLU A 154 -20.20 21.69 -5.08
N THR A 155 -21.42 22.07 -5.44
CA THR A 155 -22.65 21.70 -4.69
C THR A 155 -23.11 20.27 -4.91
N ASN A 156 -22.68 19.60 -5.99
CA ASN A 156 -23.05 18.23 -6.34
C ASN A 156 -21.81 17.38 -6.66
N PRO A 157 -20.95 17.11 -5.65
CA PRO A 157 -19.72 16.38 -5.84
C PRO A 157 -19.95 14.94 -6.34
N LEU A 158 -18.92 14.39 -6.98
CA LEU A 158 -18.97 13.10 -7.66
C LEU A 158 -19.52 11.95 -6.78
N TRP A 159 -19.17 11.92 -5.50
CA TRP A 159 -19.62 10.85 -4.58
C TRP A 159 -21.09 10.88 -4.21
N LEU A 160 -21.80 11.96 -4.51
CA LEU A 160 -23.27 12.04 -4.33
C LEU A 160 -24.03 11.54 -5.55
N ARG A 161 -23.40 11.50 -6.72
CA ARG A 161 -23.99 11.06 -7.98
C ARG A 161 -24.17 9.53 -7.99
N LYS A 162 -24.95 9.00 -8.90
CA LYS A 162 -25.05 7.55 -9.04
C LYS A 162 -23.83 7.02 -9.78
N PRO A 163 -23.27 5.86 -9.38
CA PRO A 163 -22.11 5.28 -10.06
C PRO A 163 -22.30 5.09 -11.58
N SER A 164 -23.54 4.85 -12.02
CA SER A 164 -23.88 4.70 -13.44
C SER A 164 -23.84 6.00 -14.26
N GLU A 165 -23.77 7.14 -13.59
CA GLU A 165 -23.74 8.48 -14.19
C GLU A 165 -22.31 9.07 -14.17
N CYS A 166 -21.33 8.34 -13.62
CA CYS A 166 -19.95 8.76 -13.48
C CYS A 166 -19.05 8.02 -14.46
N THR A 167 -18.05 8.70 -15.02
CA THR A 167 -17.04 8.11 -15.90
C THR A 167 -15.74 7.85 -15.16
N ASP A 168 -14.89 6.99 -15.71
CA ASP A 168 -13.60 6.65 -15.14
C ASP A 168 -12.66 7.89 -15.06
N GLU A 169 -12.75 8.79 -16.04
CA GLU A 169 -12.01 10.05 -16.07
C GLU A 169 -12.40 10.93 -14.89
N GLN A 170 -13.69 11.09 -14.61
CA GLN A 170 -14.17 11.87 -13.47
C GLN A 170 -13.67 11.33 -12.11
N TYR A 171 -13.59 9.99 -11.97
CA TYR A 171 -13.02 9.40 -10.75
C TYR A 171 -11.53 9.71 -10.62
N LYS A 172 -10.76 9.67 -11.71
CA LYS A 172 -9.34 10.00 -11.71
C LYS A 172 -9.09 11.49 -11.46
N GLU A 173 -9.86 12.38 -12.11
CA GLU A 173 -9.79 13.82 -11.91
C GLU A 173 -10.04 14.19 -10.44
N LEU A 174 -11.08 13.62 -9.82
CA LEU A 174 -11.36 13.83 -8.40
C LEU A 174 -10.20 13.33 -7.53
N TYR A 175 -9.60 12.18 -7.86
CA TYR A 175 -8.46 11.63 -7.12
C TYR A 175 -7.25 12.57 -7.17
N HIS A 176 -6.88 13.04 -8.35
CA HIS A 176 -5.76 13.97 -8.54
C HIS A 176 -6.01 15.30 -7.85
N HIS A 177 -7.24 15.84 -7.97
CA HIS A 177 -7.63 17.08 -7.32
C HIS A 177 -7.54 17.00 -5.78
N MET A 178 -8.06 15.91 -5.20
CA MET A 178 -8.12 15.78 -3.73
C MET A 178 -6.79 15.44 -3.07
N PHE A 179 -5.90 14.69 -3.74
CA PHE A 179 -4.71 14.09 -3.11
C PHE A 179 -3.39 14.55 -3.73
N ASN A 180 -3.42 15.38 -4.75
CA ASN A 180 -2.24 15.87 -5.48
C ASN A 180 -1.25 14.74 -5.83
N ASP A 181 -1.79 13.57 -6.19
CA ASP A 181 -1.02 12.39 -6.57
C ASP A 181 -0.83 12.39 -8.07
N SER A 182 0.40 12.21 -8.55
CA SER A 182 0.72 12.23 -9.99
C SER A 182 0.34 10.96 -10.74
N LYS A 183 -0.03 9.89 -10.02
CA LYS A 183 -0.39 8.59 -10.61
C LYS A 183 -1.86 8.30 -10.45
N ASP A 184 -2.42 7.63 -11.47
CA ASP A 184 -3.76 7.09 -11.40
C ASP A 184 -3.88 6.04 -10.29
N PRO A 185 -5.01 6.00 -9.56
CA PRO A 185 -5.30 4.93 -8.63
C PRO A 185 -5.42 3.58 -9.35
N LEU A 186 -5.13 2.47 -8.67
CA LEU A 186 -5.28 1.13 -9.22
C LEU A 186 -6.75 0.82 -9.56
N PHE A 187 -7.64 1.18 -8.67
CA PHE A 187 -9.09 1.11 -8.81
C PHE A 187 -9.78 1.92 -7.71
N TRP A 188 -11.10 2.05 -7.82
CA TRP A 188 -11.92 2.75 -6.82
C TRP A 188 -13.20 1.99 -6.49
N ILE A 189 -13.78 2.37 -5.38
CA ILE A 189 -15.04 1.83 -4.88
C ILE A 189 -15.97 2.99 -4.58
N HIS A 190 -17.05 3.12 -5.35
CA HIS A 190 -18.08 4.10 -5.06
C HIS A 190 -19.04 3.52 -4.00
N LEU A 191 -19.06 4.14 -2.83
CA LEU A 191 -19.90 3.77 -1.70
C LEU A 191 -21.26 4.47 -1.83
N ASN A 192 -22.33 3.70 -1.71
CA ASN A 192 -23.69 4.23 -1.62
C ASN A 192 -24.51 3.29 -0.74
N MET A 193 -24.88 3.75 0.44
CA MET A 193 -25.64 3.00 1.43
C MET A 193 -26.64 3.91 2.13
N ASP A 194 -27.88 3.47 2.21
CA ASP A 194 -28.97 4.19 2.85
C ASP A 194 -29.37 3.59 4.22
N TYR A 195 -29.04 2.31 4.45
CA TYR A 195 -29.40 1.60 5.68
C TYR A 195 -28.27 0.62 6.07
N PRO A 196 -27.89 0.47 7.35
CA PRO A 196 -28.47 1.04 8.58
C PRO A 196 -28.07 2.50 8.89
N PHE A 197 -27.24 3.12 8.08
CA PHE A 197 -26.85 4.52 8.11
C PHE A 197 -26.60 5.02 6.70
N ARG A 198 -26.75 6.30 6.49
CA ARG A 198 -26.47 6.91 5.19
C ARG A 198 -24.95 7.11 5.07
N LEU A 199 -24.37 6.51 4.05
CA LEU A 199 -22.96 6.66 3.71
C LEU A 199 -22.81 6.77 2.19
N LYS A 200 -22.25 7.85 1.73
CA LYS A 200 -21.81 8.03 0.36
C LYS A 200 -20.31 8.31 0.35
N GLY A 201 -19.62 7.97 -0.72
CA GLY A 201 -18.19 8.20 -0.78
C GLY A 201 -17.51 7.47 -1.92
N ILE A 202 -16.24 7.77 -2.09
CA ILE A 202 -15.38 7.07 -3.05
C ILE A 202 -14.07 6.74 -2.32
N LEU A 203 -13.71 5.46 -2.33
CA LEU A 203 -12.44 4.98 -1.81
C LEU A 203 -11.54 4.54 -2.96
N TYR A 204 -10.31 4.96 -2.96
CA TYR A 204 -9.29 4.67 -3.97
C TYR A 204 -8.19 3.81 -3.39
N PHE A 205 -7.74 2.82 -4.16
CA PHE A 205 -6.49 2.12 -3.92
C PHE A 205 -5.38 2.85 -4.68
N PRO A 206 -4.45 3.52 -3.99
CA PRO A 206 -3.33 4.21 -4.63
C PRO A 206 -2.33 3.22 -5.22
N ARG A 207 -1.58 3.63 -6.24
CA ARG A 207 -0.44 2.87 -6.75
C ARG A 207 0.79 3.16 -5.90
N LEU A 208 1.37 2.13 -5.28
CA LEU A 208 2.57 2.27 -4.47
C LEU A 208 3.82 2.48 -5.34
N MET A 209 4.78 3.26 -4.85
CA MET A 209 6.06 3.51 -5.53
C MET A 209 7.14 2.50 -5.13
N SER A 210 7.12 2.02 -3.90
CA SER A 210 8.04 1.02 -3.35
C SER A 210 7.47 0.40 -2.07
N ASP A 211 7.96 -0.79 -1.70
CA ASP A 211 7.63 -1.48 -0.45
C ASP A 211 8.00 -0.68 0.82
N MET A 212 8.75 0.40 0.68
CA MET A 212 9.26 1.24 1.78
C MET A 212 8.56 2.60 1.90
N GLU A 213 7.64 2.95 1.02
CA GLU A 213 6.82 4.13 1.23
C GLU A 213 5.91 3.89 2.44
N ALA A 214 6.06 4.77 3.45
CA ALA A 214 5.08 4.86 4.52
C ALA A 214 3.76 5.31 3.87
N VAL A 215 2.87 4.36 3.62
CA VAL A 215 1.61 4.62 2.95
C VAL A 215 0.63 5.14 3.98
N ASP A 216 0.69 6.44 4.21
CA ASP A 216 -0.37 7.12 4.93
C ASP A 216 -1.51 7.42 3.94
N GLY A 217 -2.48 6.52 3.90
CA GLY A 217 -3.74 6.78 3.23
C GLY A 217 -4.43 7.98 3.86
N ILE A 218 -5.17 8.73 3.07
CA ILE A 218 -5.94 9.89 3.53
C ILE A 218 -7.39 9.68 3.14
N VAL A 219 -8.25 9.45 4.13
CA VAL A 219 -9.71 9.39 3.92
C VAL A 219 -10.34 10.59 4.59
N LYS A 220 -10.81 11.53 3.76
CA LYS A 220 -11.50 12.75 4.21
C LYS A 220 -12.94 12.41 4.59
N LEU A 221 -13.32 12.77 5.81
CA LEU A 221 -14.67 12.56 6.32
C LEU A 221 -15.48 13.85 6.27
N TYR A 222 -16.68 13.73 5.73
CA TYR A 222 -17.69 14.78 5.66
C TYR A 222 -18.97 14.36 6.40
N SER A 223 -19.75 15.30 6.81
CA SER A 223 -21.12 15.12 7.31
C SER A 223 -22.02 16.18 6.68
N ASN A 224 -22.97 15.75 5.83
CA ASN A 224 -23.77 16.64 4.99
C ASN A 224 -22.88 17.60 4.18
N GLN A 225 -21.87 17.06 3.50
CA GLN A 225 -20.92 17.81 2.66
C GLN A 225 -20.03 18.82 3.42
N VAL A 226 -20.10 18.88 4.74
CA VAL A 226 -19.20 19.70 5.58
C VAL A 226 -18.02 18.85 6.03
N TYR A 227 -16.81 19.31 5.78
CA TYR A 227 -15.58 18.64 6.20
C TYR A 227 -15.51 18.50 7.73
N ILE A 228 -15.10 17.30 8.19
CA ILE A 228 -14.97 16.97 9.62
C ILE A 228 -13.51 16.74 9.98
N ALA A 229 -12.86 15.78 9.35
CA ALA A 229 -11.49 15.38 9.68
C ALA A 229 -10.92 14.44 8.62
N ASP A 230 -9.59 14.26 8.65
CA ASP A 230 -8.89 13.20 7.93
C ASP A 230 -8.69 11.97 8.84
N ASN A 231 -8.69 10.78 8.23
CA ASN A 231 -8.22 9.52 8.82
C ASN A 231 -8.80 9.18 10.19
N ILE A 232 -10.11 9.09 10.29
CA ILE A 232 -10.75 8.55 11.50
C ILE A 232 -10.47 7.04 11.56
N LYS A 233 -9.43 6.66 12.31
CA LYS A 233 -8.92 5.28 12.43
C LYS A 233 -9.97 4.28 12.89
N GLU A 234 -10.96 4.73 13.64
CA GLU A 234 -12.06 3.91 14.14
C GLU A 234 -12.99 3.42 13.01
N VAL A 235 -13.03 4.14 11.89
CA VAL A 235 -13.95 3.88 10.77
C VAL A 235 -13.30 3.02 9.70
N ILE A 236 -12.02 3.24 9.43
CA ILE A 236 -11.27 2.51 8.40
C ILE A 236 -10.60 1.28 9.05
N PRO A 237 -10.80 0.06 8.52
CA PRO A 237 -10.06 -1.11 9.00
C PRO A 237 -8.56 -0.90 8.95
N GLU A 238 -7.83 -1.36 9.96
CA GLU A 238 -6.37 -1.18 10.08
C GLU A 238 -5.62 -1.62 8.82
N PHE A 239 -6.02 -2.71 8.20
CA PHE A 239 -5.38 -3.24 6.99
C PHE A 239 -5.73 -2.45 5.71
N LEU A 240 -6.67 -1.50 5.78
CA LEU A 240 -7.08 -0.62 4.70
C LEU A 240 -6.63 0.84 4.91
N LEU A 241 -5.74 1.11 5.86
CA LEU A 241 -5.21 2.46 6.11
C LEU A 241 -4.40 3.04 4.93
N ILE A 242 -4.10 2.23 3.92
CA ILE A 242 -3.55 2.67 2.64
C ILE A 242 -4.54 3.46 1.78
N LEU A 243 -5.85 3.29 2.01
CA LEU A 243 -6.86 3.90 1.14
C LEU A 243 -6.80 5.43 1.19
N LYS A 244 -6.96 6.03 0.03
CA LYS A 244 -7.29 7.44 -0.12
C LYS A 244 -8.77 7.55 -0.49
N GLY A 245 -9.42 8.63 -0.10
CA GLY A 245 -10.84 8.77 -0.47
C GLY A 245 -11.59 9.83 0.27
N VAL A 246 -12.89 9.81 0.03
CA VAL A 246 -13.87 10.68 0.66
C VAL A 246 -15.05 9.85 1.15
N MET A 247 -15.53 10.15 2.33
CA MET A 247 -16.75 9.58 2.90
C MET A 247 -17.63 10.69 3.45
N ASP A 248 -18.89 10.70 3.07
CA ASP A 248 -19.92 11.58 3.61
C ASP A 248 -20.96 10.75 4.35
N CYS A 249 -21.04 10.95 5.66
CA CYS A 249 -21.96 10.23 6.53
C CYS A 249 -22.72 11.21 7.44
N PRO A 250 -23.94 11.61 7.04
CA PRO A 250 -24.78 12.52 7.83
C PRO A 250 -25.17 11.98 9.21
N ASP A 251 -25.22 10.67 9.36
CA ASP A 251 -25.71 9.99 10.57
C ASP A 251 -24.59 9.71 11.60
N LEU A 252 -23.38 10.27 11.39
CA LEU A 252 -22.29 10.11 12.33
C LEU A 252 -22.59 10.75 13.68
N PRO A 253 -22.47 10.00 14.78
CA PRO A 253 -22.64 10.54 16.14
C PRO A 253 -21.39 11.34 16.53
N LEU A 254 -21.30 12.57 16.05
CA LEU A 254 -20.21 13.50 16.35
C LEU A 254 -20.45 14.19 17.70
N ASN A 255 -19.37 14.53 18.40
CA ASN A 255 -19.44 15.46 19.52
C ASN A 255 -19.78 16.89 19.04
N VAL A 256 -20.07 17.80 19.97
CA VAL A 256 -20.44 19.19 19.65
C VAL A 256 -19.33 19.91 18.87
N SER A 257 -18.06 19.58 19.14
CA SER A 257 -16.90 20.12 18.44
C SER A 257 -16.60 19.41 17.12
N ARG A 258 -17.33 18.37 16.76
CA ARG A 258 -17.13 17.51 15.58
C ARG A 258 -15.75 16.84 15.50
N SER A 259 -15.01 16.79 16.61
CA SER A 259 -13.61 16.31 16.64
C SER A 259 -13.46 14.82 17.00
N ALA A 260 -14.53 14.13 17.44
CA ALA A 260 -14.47 12.72 17.80
C ALA A 260 -15.82 12.02 17.63
N LEU A 261 -15.77 10.72 17.33
CA LEU A 261 -16.93 9.83 17.32
C LEU A 261 -17.34 9.47 18.77
N GLN A 262 -18.64 9.56 19.06
CA GLN A 262 -19.18 9.23 20.38
C GLN A 262 -19.58 7.76 20.56
N ASN A 263 -19.50 6.93 19.51
CA ASN A 263 -20.05 5.58 19.56
C ASN A 263 -19.19 4.56 18.75
N ASP A 264 -18.44 3.73 19.47
CA ASP A 264 -17.60 2.67 18.91
C ASP A 264 -18.39 1.64 18.08
N GLY A 265 -19.65 1.38 18.44
CA GLY A 265 -20.50 0.42 17.71
C GLY A 265 -20.88 0.88 16.31
N TYR A 266 -20.87 2.18 16.06
CA TYR A 266 -21.14 2.75 14.74
C TYR A 266 -19.92 2.61 13.82
N ALA A 267 -18.75 2.97 14.34
CA ALA A 267 -17.48 2.84 13.66
C ALA A 267 -17.21 1.39 13.24
N ALA A 268 -17.42 0.42 14.13
CA ALA A 268 -17.26 -1.00 13.83
C ALA A 268 -18.19 -1.49 12.68
N LYS A 269 -19.42 -0.98 12.59
CA LYS A 269 -20.33 -1.32 11.49
C LYS A 269 -19.85 -0.73 10.16
N MET A 270 -19.34 0.50 10.17
CA MET A 270 -18.76 1.14 8.99
C MET A 270 -17.52 0.38 8.50
N SER A 271 -16.61 0.07 9.41
CA SER A 271 -15.42 -0.73 9.14
C SER A 271 -15.78 -2.07 8.48
N THR A 272 -16.74 -2.81 9.06
CA THR A 272 -17.24 -4.08 8.48
C THR A 272 -17.85 -3.88 7.09
N TYR A 273 -18.57 -2.79 6.86
CA TYR A 273 -19.16 -2.48 5.55
C TYR A 273 -18.07 -2.18 4.52
N ILE A 274 -17.05 -1.40 4.88
CA ILE A 274 -15.93 -1.08 4.01
C ILE A 274 -15.17 -2.36 3.64
N SER A 275 -14.80 -3.21 4.63
CA SER A 275 -14.16 -4.51 4.37
C SER A 275 -14.97 -5.35 3.38
N LYS A 276 -16.31 -5.38 3.56
CA LYS A 276 -17.20 -6.08 2.64
C LYS A 276 -17.15 -5.52 1.23
N LYS A 277 -17.21 -4.21 1.06
CA LYS A 277 -17.20 -3.55 -0.25
C LYS A 277 -15.86 -3.73 -0.98
N VAL A 278 -14.75 -3.70 -0.24
CA VAL A 278 -13.44 -4.02 -0.79
C VAL A 278 -13.42 -5.47 -1.30
N ALA A 279 -13.87 -6.43 -0.51
CA ALA A 279 -13.94 -7.82 -0.92
C ALA A 279 -14.85 -8.03 -2.16
N ASP A 280 -16.01 -7.36 -2.20
CA ASP A 280 -16.94 -7.44 -3.33
C ASP A 280 -16.29 -6.86 -4.62
N LYS A 281 -15.53 -5.75 -4.51
CA LYS A 281 -14.81 -5.15 -5.66
C LYS A 281 -13.72 -6.07 -6.18
N ILE A 282 -12.91 -6.68 -5.29
CA ILE A 282 -11.86 -7.63 -5.67
C ILE A 282 -12.45 -8.84 -6.38
N ASN A 283 -13.52 -9.42 -5.85
CA ASN A 283 -14.23 -10.52 -6.50
C ASN A 283 -14.77 -10.14 -7.88
N SER A 284 -15.23 -8.89 -8.03
CA SER A 284 -15.70 -8.37 -9.31
C SER A 284 -14.55 -8.24 -10.32
N LEU A 285 -13.42 -7.66 -9.91
CA LEU A 285 -12.22 -7.53 -10.75
C LEU A 285 -11.72 -8.93 -11.19
N PHE A 286 -11.60 -9.86 -10.26
CA PHE A 286 -11.19 -11.24 -10.56
C PHE A 286 -12.09 -11.93 -11.58
N LYS A 287 -13.42 -11.70 -11.53
CA LYS A 287 -14.38 -12.36 -12.41
C LYS A 287 -14.50 -11.71 -13.78
N ASN A 288 -14.45 -10.39 -13.83
CA ASN A 288 -14.81 -9.62 -15.01
C ASN A 288 -13.59 -9.10 -15.78
N ASP A 289 -12.45 -8.92 -15.09
CA ASP A 289 -11.25 -8.32 -15.66
C ASP A 289 -9.99 -8.88 -14.96
N ARG A 290 -9.82 -10.20 -15.06
CA ARG A 290 -8.72 -10.92 -14.41
C ARG A 290 -7.36 -10.46 -14.92
N GLU A 291 -7.23 -10.19 -16.22
CA GLU A 291 -5.96 -9.77 -16.81
C GLU A 291 -5.50 -8.41 -16.25
N GLU A 292 -6.42 -7.47 -16.06
CA GLU A 292 -6.09 -6.19 -15.43
C GLU A 292 -5.79 -6.38 -13.93
N TYR A 293 -6.56 -7.21 -13.24
CA TYR A 293 -6.32 -7.51 -11.82
C TYR A 293 -4.94 -8.16 -11.59
N GLU A 294 -4.49 -9.06 -12.45
CA GLU A 294 -3.17 -9.71 -12.36
C GLU A 294 -2.00 -8.72 -12.49
N LYS A 295 -2.17 -7.56 -13.14
CA LYS A 295 -1.12 -6.55 -13.29
C LYS A 295 -0.75 -5.84 -11.98
N PHE A 296 -1.67 -5.79 -11.03
CA PHE A 296 -1.48 -5.06 -9.77
C PHE A 296 -1.81 -5.86 -8.51
N CYS A 297 -2.23 -7.11 -8.63
CA CYS A 297 -2.58 -7.92 -7.46
C CYS A 297 -1.42 -8.05 -6.46
N ASP A 298 -0.18 -8.10 -6.94
CA ASP A 298 1.01 -8.21 -6.09
C ASP A 298 1.17 -6.96 -5.20
N ASP A 299 0.84 -5.76 -5.71
CA ASP A 299 0.94 -4.49 -4.98
C ASP A 299 -0.02 -4.45 -3.77
N ILE A 300 -1.19 -5.09 -3.88
CA ILE A 300 -2.23 -5.06 -2.85
C ILE A 300 -2.27 -6.31 -1.98
N ASN A 301 -1.64 -7.40 -2.39
CA ASN A 301 -1.66 -8.68 -1.69
C ASN A 301 -1.16 -8.61 -0.24
N LEU A 302 -0.19 -7.73 0.04
CA LEU A 302 0.32 -7.49 1.38
C LEU A 302 -0.81 -7.12 2.36
N PHE A 303 -1.65 -6.16 1.96
CA PHE A 303 -2.77 -5.65 2.76
C PHE A 303 -3.88 -6.71 2.89
N PHE A 304 -4.13 -7.47 1.84
CA PHE A 304 -5.16 -8.50 1.84
C PHE A 304 -4.77 -9.73 2.67
N LYS A 305 -3.50 -10.11 2.65
CA LYS A 305 -2.96 -11.14 3.54
C LYS A 305 -3.08 -10.70 5.00
N TYR A 306 -2.70 -9.45 5.30
CA TYR A 306 -2.84 -8.89 6.65
C TYR A 306 -4.31 -8.84 7.09
N GLY A 307 -5.20 -8.30 6.25
CA GLY A 307 -6.63 -8.24 6.50
C GLY A 307 -7.26 -9.62 6.70
N SER A 308 -6.82 -10.62 5.93
CA SER A 308 -7.27 -12.00 6.07
C SER A 308 -6.95 -12.59 7.45
N MET A 309 -5.78 -12.29 7.98
CA MET A 309 -5.38 -12.74 9.31
C MET A 309 -6.08 -11.97 10.45
N LYS A 310 -6.51 -10.73 10.20
CA LYS A 310 -7.24 -9.91 11.18
C LYS A 310 -8.74 -10.17 11.18
N GLU A 311 -9.33 -10.39 10.01
CA GLU A 311 -10.77 -10.55 9.82
C GLU A 311 -11.09 -11.84 9.05
N GLU A 312 -11.44 -12.92 9.73
CA GLU A 312 -11.79 -14.21 9.10
C GLU A 312 -12.90 -14.07 8.04
N LYS A 313 -13.89 -13.22 8.29
CA LYS A 313 -14.99 -12.96 7.33
C LYS A 313 -14.51 -12.29 6.05
N PHE A 314 -13.44 -11.50 6.12
CA PHE A 314 -12.82 -10.92 4.96
C PHE A 314 -12.12 -12.01 4.13
N TYR A 315 -11.31 -12.85 4.78
CA TYR A 315 -10.69 -14.01 4.12
C TYR A 315 -11.70 -14.91 3.42
N ASP A 316 -12.78 -15.30 4.11
CA ASP A 316 -13.82 -16.17 3.54
C ASP A 316 -14.44 -15.61 2.26
N LYS A 317 -14.44 -14.28 2.11
CA LYS A 317 -14.96 -13.62 0.92
C LYS A 317 -13.96 -13.54 -0.23
N ILE A 318 -12.67 -13.32 0.07
CA ILE A 318 -11.66 -13.06 -0.95
C ILE A 318 -10.80 -14.28 -1.31
N LYS A 319 -10.81 -15.36 -0.52
CA LYS A 319 -9.94 -16.54 -0.71
C LYS A 319 -9.98 -17.10 -2.14
N GLY A 320 -11.16 -17.08 -2.79
CA GLY A 320 -11.32 -17.52 -4.18
C GLY A 320 -10.85 -16.53 -5.24
N SER A 321 -10.43 -15.34 -4.84
CA SER A 321 -9.93 -14.26 -5.74
C SER A 321 -8.55 -13.76 -5.31
N LEU A 322 -8.00 -14.28 -4.22
CA LEU A 322 -6.63 -13.98 -3.78
C LEU A 322 -5.66 -14.73 -4.69
N LEU A 323 -4.87 -13.98 -5.43
CA LEU A 323 -3.92 -14.51 -6.40
C LEU A 323 -2.52 -14.64 -5.80
N TYR A 324 -1.83 -15.69 -6.20
CA TYR A 324 -0.44 -15.97 -5.85
C TYR A 324 0.38 -16.10 -7.13
N LYS A 325 1.45 -15.34 -7.21
CA LYS A 325 2.42 -15.52 -8.28
C LYS A 325 3.10 -16.88 -8.13
N THR A 326 3.29 -17.60 -9.24
CA THR A 326 4.03 -18.86 -9.27
C THR A 326 5.43 -18.68 -9.85
N THR A 327 6.32 -19.63 -9.62
CA THR A 327 7.66 -19.67 -10.21
C THR A 327 7.64 -19.77 -11.74
N GLU A 328 6.49 -20.09 -12.34
CA GLU A 328 6.26 -20.01 -13.80
C GLU A 328 5.87 -18.61 -14.28
N GLY A 329 5.78 -17.63 -13.37
CA GLY A 329 5.37 -16.26 -13.67
C GLY A 329 3.87 -16.07 -13.91
N LYS A 330 3.03 -17.05 -13.55
CA LYS A 330 1.58 -16.98 -13.66
C LYS A 330 0.96 -16.65 -12.31
N HIS A 331 -0.21 -16.04 -12.33
CA HIS A 331 -1.01 -15.82 -11.13
C HIS A 331 -2.11 -16.87 -11.01
N LYS A 332 -2.19 -17.53 -9.86
CA LYS A 332 -3.19 -18.56 -9.56
C LYS A 332 -3.81 -18.33 -8.19
N THR A 333 -5.07 -18.69 -8.05
CA THR A 333 -5.66 -18.86 -6.72
C THR A 333 -5.08 -20.12 -6.07
N LEU A 334 -5.23 -20.24 -4.76
CA LEU A 334 -4.75 -21.44 -4.04
C LEU A 334 -5.45 -22.71 -4.56
N ASP A 335 -6.74 -22.64 -4.83
CA ASP A 335 -7.52 -23.77 -5.36
C ASP A 335 -7.07 -24.16 -6.77
N GLU A 336 -6.81 -23.17 -7.65
CA GLU A 336 -6.25 -23.42 -9.00
C GLU A 336 -4.89 -24.11 -8.89
N TYR A 337 -3.99 -23.60 -8.02
CA TYR A 337 -2.68 -24.20 -7.81
C TYR A 337 -2.77 -25.65 -7.33
N ILE A 338 -3.60 -25.92 -6.31
CA ILE A 338 -3.78 -27.27 -5.77
C ILE A 338 -4.33 -28.23 -6.83
N ASN A 339 -5.35 -27.80 -7.58
CA ASN A 339 -5.95 -28.64 -8.62
C ASN A 339 -4.98 -28.97 -9.76
N ASP A 340 -4.23 -27.98 -10.24
CA ASP A 340 -3.28 -28.14 -11.34
C ASP A 340 -2.10 -29.05 -10.97
N ASN A 341 -1.71 -29.06 -9.70
CA ASN A 341 -0.53 -29.77 -9.22
C ASN A 341 -0.86 -31.06 -8.42
N LYS A 342 -2.13 -31.43 -8.30
CA LYS A 342 -2.60 -32.54 -7.46
C LYS A 342 -1.92 -33.87 -7.75
N GLU A 343 -1.71 -34.21 -9.02
CA GLU A 343 -1.11 -35.49 -9.41
C GLU A 343 0.36 -35.60 -8.98
N LYS A 344 1.10 -34.48 -8.96
CA LYS A 344 2.54 -34.46 -8.66
C LYS A 344 2.83 -34.18 -7.19
N ASN A 345 2.04 -33.28 -6.60
CA ASN A 345 2.29 -32.75 -5.27
C ASN A 345 1.42 -33.41 -4.19
N GLY A 346 0.37 -34.17 -4.58
CA GLY A 346 -0.62 -34.69 -3.63
C GLY A 346 -1.36 -33.55 -2.95
N ASN A 347 -1.23 -33.45 -1.63
CA ASN A 347 -1.80 -32.38 -0.82
C ASN A 347 -0.78 -31.30 -0.41
N LYS A 348 0.41 -31.28 -1.01
CA LYS A 348 1.45 -30.28 -0.71
C LYS A 348 1.31 -29.07 -1.60
N VAL A 349 1.40 -27.89 -0.99
CA VAL A 349 1.55 -26.60 -1.67
C VAL A 349 2.96 -26.12 -1.45
N TYR A 350 3.76 -26.17 -2.52
CA TYR A 350 5.15 -25.73 -2.44
C TYR A 350 5.23 -24.21 -2.60
N TYR A 351 6.15 -23.59 -1.83
CA TYR A 351 6.39 -22.16 -1.92
C TYR A 351 7.87 -21.81 -1.85
N VAL A 352 8.20 -20.63 -2.38
CA VAL A 352 9.53 -19.99 -2.33
C VAL A 352 9.44 -18.65 -1.62
N THR A 353 10.50 -18.27 -0.92
CA THR A 353 10.60 -16.98 -0.22
C THR A 353 11.60 -16.03 -0.88
N ASP A 354 12.57 -16.56 -1.63
CA ASP A 354 13.55 -15.80 -2.40
C ASP A 354 13.88 -16.56 -3.70
N GLU A 355 13.38 -16.04 -4.83
CA GLU A 355 13.56 -16.69 -6.13
C GLU A 355 15.04 -16.76 -6.55
N ASN A 356 15.85 -15.76 -6.19
CA ASN A 356 17.27 -15.75 -6.53
C ASN A 356 18.07 -16.76 -5.72
N GLN A 357 17.87 -16.77 -4.42
CA GLN A 357 18.56 -17.68 -3.52
C GLN A 357 18.15 -19.14 -3.77
N GLN A 358 16.86 -19.38 -3.96
CA GLN A 358 16.30 -20.72 -4.15
C GLN A 358 16.29 -21.19 -5.61
N ILE A 359 17.02 -20.50 -6.49
CA ILE A 359 16.99 -20.76 -7.95
C ILE A 359 17.34 -22.21 -8.33
N GLN A 360 18.22 -22.88 -7.58
CA GLN A 360 18.59 -24.27 -7.85
C GLN A 360 17.39 -25.21 -7.63
N TYR A 361 16.62 -24.99 -6.55
CA TYR A 361 15.42 -25.77 -6.24
C TYR A 361 14.31 -25.45 -7.25
N ILE A 362 14.14 -24.18 -7.62
CA ILE A 362 13.18 -23.75 -8.65
C ILE A 362 13.47 -24.43 -9.97
N ASN A 363 14.73 -24.47 -10.42
CA ASN A 363 15.12 -25.12 -11.66
C ASN A 363 14.90 -26.64 -11.62
N LEU A 364 15.14 -27.26 -10.46
CA LEU A 364 14.87 -28.68 -10.27
C LEU A 364 13.36 -28.97 -10.38
N PHE A 365 12.51 -28.15 -9.75
CA PHE A 365 11.04 -28.25 -9.85
C PHE A 365 10.58 -28.06 -11.30
N LYS A 366 11.05 -27.00 -11.97
CA LYS A 366 10.72 -26.72 -13.38
C LYS A 366 11.10 -27.88 -14.31
N SER A 367 12.25 -28.51 -14.09
CA SER A 367 12.69 -29.66 -14.92
C SER A 367 11.73 -30.85 -14.88
N GLN A 368 10.93 -30.96 -13.81
CA GLN A 368 9.90 -31.97 -13.63
C GLN A 368 8.49 -31.45 -13.91
N GLY A 369 8.37 -30.22 -14.45
CA GLY A 369 7.09 -29.56 -14.69
C GLY A 369 6.31 -29.33 -13.40
N MET A 370 7.01 -29.08 -12.30
CA MET A 370 6.45 -28.66 -11.01
C MET A 370 6.65 -27.15 -10.85
N GLU A 371 5.75 -26.53 -10.10
CA GLU A 371 5.83 -25.10 -9.77
C GLU A 371 5.64 -24.87 -8.27
N ALA A 372 6.02 -23.70 -7.79
CA ALA A 372 5.79 -23.26 -6.42
C ALA A 372 5.19 -21.85 -6.41
N ILE A 373 4.46 -21.48 -5.36
CA ILE A 373 3.98 -20.12 -5.18
C ILE A 373 5.09 -19.25 -4.60
N VAL A 374 5.12 -17.96 -4.95
CA VAL A 374 6.14 -17.01 -4.53
C VAL A 374 5.60 -16.17 -3.37
N LEU A 375 6.26 -16.26 -2.22
CA LEU A 375 5.87 -15.63 -0.96
C LEU A 375 7.06 -14.87 -0.35
N PRO A 376 7.46 -13.72 -0.91
CA PRO A 376 8.71 -13.04 -0.56
C PRO A 376 8.61 -12.10 0.64
N SER A 377 7.41 -11.74 1.07
CA SER A 377 7.16 -10.75 2.11
C SER A 377 7.28 -11.31 3.52
N ALA A 378 7.68 -10.46 4.48
CA ALA A 378 7.71 -10.84 5.90
C ALA A 378 6.34 -11.30 6.43
N ILE A 379 5.23 -10.75 5.90
CA ILE A 379 3.87 -11.14 6.24
C ILE A 379 3.52 -12.57 5.81
N ASP A 380 4.23 -13.11 4.83
CA ASP A 380 3.96 -14.44 4.30
C ASP A 380 4.27 -15.55 5.32
N LYS A 381 5.25 -15.33 6.21
CA LYS A 381 5.59 -16.31 7.26
C LYS A 381 4.39 -16.64 8.16
N PRO A 382 3.73 -15.67 8.83
CA PRO A 382 2.52 -15.95 9.61
C PRO A 382 1.34 -16.33 8.72
N PHE A 383 1.28 -15.83 7.48
CA PHE A 383 0.19 -16.11 6.57
C PHE A 383 0.17 -17.58 6.10
N VAL A 384 1.33 -18.20 5.88
CA VAL A 384 1.45 -19.64 5.58
C VAL A 384 0.79 -20.48 6.68
N ASN A 385 1.08 -20.19 7.96
CA ASN A 385 0.47 -20.86 9.09
C ASN A 385 -1.06 -20.64 9.15
N TYR A 386 -1.49 -19.41 8.83
CA TYR A 386 -2.91 -19.07 8.75
C TYR A 386 -3.63 -19.85 7.66
N LEU A 387 -3.04 -20.00 6.47
CA LEU A 387 -3.63 -20.76 5.35
C LEU A 387 -3.81 -22.23 5.72
N GLU A 388 -2.84 -22.87 6.35
CA GLU A 388 -2.96 -24.27 6.81
C GLU A 388 -4.06 -24.42 7.86
N TYR A 389 -4.10 -23.51 8.84
CA TYR A 389 -5.16 -23.49 9.85
C TYR A 389 -6.55 -23.37 9.21
N ARG A 390 -6.71 -22.46 8.25
CA ARG A 390 -7.98 -22.25 7.53
C ARG A 390 -8.32 -23.37 6.54
N GLY A 391 -7.31 -24.08 6.05
CA GLY A 391 -7.45 -25.23 5.16
C GLY A 391 -7.86 -26.51 5.88
N GLU A 392 -8.01 -26.51 7.21
CA GLU A 392 -8.44 -27.67 8.02
C GLU A 392 -7.67 -28.97 7.68
N ASN A 393 -6.35 -28.85 7.47
CA ASN A 393 -5.46 -29.93 7.06
C ASN A 393 -5.76 -30.55 5.67
N GLN A 394 -6.49 -29.88 4.79
CA GLN A 394 -6.71 -30.35 3.42
C GLN A 394 -5.44 -30.27 2.58
N PHE A 395 -4.52 -29.37 2.92
CA PHE A 395 -3.20 -29.24 2.31
C PHE A 395 -2.16 -28.87 3.36
N VAL A 396 -0.89 -29.06 3.00
CA VAL A 396 0.28 -28.67 3.80
C VAL A 396 1.15 -27.73 2.99
N MET A 397 1.54 -26.61 3.60
CA MET A 397 2.46 -25.64 3.00
C MET A 397 3.91 -26.10 3.23
N GLU A 398 4.65 -26.34 2.18
CA GLU A 398 6.06 -26.73 2.25
C GLU A 398 6.94 -25.81 1.41
N ARG A 399 8.02 -25.32 2.01
CA ARG A 399 9.03 -24.58 1.23
C ARG A 399 9.80 -25.55 0.35
N ILE A 400 10.15 -25.17 -0.89
CA ILE A 400 10.74 -26.07 -1.88
C ILE A 400 12.07 -26.74 -1.45
N ASP A 401 12.71 -26.22 -0.41
CA ASP A 401 13.95 -26.74 0.18
C ASP A 401 13.73 -27.45 1.52
N SER A 402 12.48 -27.79 1.88
CA SER A 402 12.15 -28.45 3.15
C SER A 402 12.26 -29.96 3.07
N ASP A 403 11.89 -30.55 1.94
CA ASP A 403 11.91 -31.98 1.71
C ASP A 403 12.15 -32.27 0.22
N LEU A 404 12.72 -33.45 -0.06
CA LEU A 404 12.92 -33.92 -1.42
C LEU A 404 11.68 -34.70 -1.89
N SER A 405 10.87 -34.03 -2.75
CA SER A 405 9.71 -34.69 -3.36
C SER A 405 10.13 -35.97 -4.11
N GLU A 406 9.34 -37.04 -3.97
CA GLU A 406 9.55 -38.29 -4.70
C GLU A 406 9.55 -38.06 -6.23
N ALA A 407 8.82 -37.05 -6.70
CA ALA A 407 8.83 -36.66 -8.12
C ALA A 407 10.22 -36.24 -8.65
N LEU A 408 11.13 -35.81 -7.77
CA LEU A 408 12.48 -35.36 -8.09
C LEU A 408 13.51 -36.46 -8.06
N LYS A 409 13.21 -37.60 -7.45
CA LYS A 409 14.08 -38.76 -7.35
C LYS A 409 14.01 -39.64 -8.60
N SER A 410 15.11 -40.30 -8.94
CA SER A 410 15.11 -41.36 -9.94
C SER A 410 14.75 -42.71 -9.29
N ASP A 411 14.26 -43.65 -10.07
CA ASP A 411 13.87 -44.97 -9.59
C ASP A 411 15.04 -45.87 -9.18
N THR A 412 16.26 -45.34 -9.18
CA THR A 412 17.47 -46.09 -8.83
C THR A 412 17.61 -46.21 -7.32
N ALA A 413 17.75 -47.39 -6.78
CA ALA A 413 17.93 -47.62 -5.36
C ALA A 413 19.16 -46.96 -4.80
N THR A 414 19.06 -46.31 -3.64
CA THR A 414 20.17 -45.73 -2.88
C THR A 414 20.92 -46.80 -2.09
N ASN A 415 22.21 -46.58 -1.82
CA ASN A 415 23.03 -47.52 -1.09
C ASN A 415 23.27 -47.00 0.36
N ASP A 416 22.64 -47.66 1.34
CA ASP A 416 22.74 -47.28 2.76
C ASP A 416 24.21 -47.24 3.28
N LYS A 417 25.05 -48.14 2.76
CA LYS A 417 26.49 -48.13 3.12
C LYS A 417 27.18 -46.86 2.66
N LEU A 418 26.84 -46.37 1.46
CA LEU A 418 27.39 -45.15 0.92
C LEU A 418 26.94 -43.91 1.71
N ASN A 419 25.67 -43.94 2.20
CA ASN A 419 25.17 -42.87 3.07
C ASN A 419 26.00 -42.74 4.36
N GLU A 420 26.29 -43.85 5.03
CA GLU A 420 27.07 -43.85 6.27
C GLU A 420 28.54 -43.45 6.03
N GLU A 421 29.12 -43.85 4.91
CA GLU A 421 30.49 -43.44 4.52
C GLU A 421 30.60 -41.93 4.29
N PHE A 422 29.69 -41.35 3.50
CA PHE A 422 29.66 -39.90 3.28
C PHE A 422 29.28 -39.11 4.53
N LYS A 423 28.37 -39.62 5.35
CA LYS A 423 28.04 -39.00 6.62
C LYS A 423 29.27 -38.88 7.53
N THR A 424 30.04 -39.96 7.69
CA THR A 424 31.27 -39.97 8.46
C THR A 424 32.30 -38.99 7.89
N LEU A 425 32.47 -38.97 6.56
CA LEU A 425 33.38 -38.09 5.87
C LEU A 425 33.04 -36.60 6.08
N PHE A 426 31.82 -36.22 5.76
CA PHE A 426 31.38 -34.80 5.84
C PHE A 426 31.30 -34.31 7.29
N SER A 427 30.80 -35.12 8.23
CA SER A 427 30.70 -34.76 9.63
C SER A 427 32.10 -34.52 10.23
N GLY A 428 33.09 -35.38 9.89
CA GLY A 428 34.49 -35.23 10.32
C GLY A 428 35.13 -33.96 9.74
N ILE A 429 35.01 -33.72 8.44
CA ILE A 429 35.60 -32.56 7.77
C ILE A 429 34.96 -31.24 8.22
N LEU A 430 33.64 -31.19 8.36
CA LEU A 430 32.91 -29.97 8.71
C LEU A 430 32.80 -29.73 10.22
N SER A 431 33.21 -30.70 11.03
CA SER A 431 33.08 -30.67 12.52
C SER A 431 31.62 -30.39 12.95
N LYS A 432 30.66 -31.00 12.26
CA LYS A 432 29.22 -30.84 12.50
C LYS A 432 28.59 -32.17 12.89
N ASP A 433 28.43 -32.40 14.19
CA ASP A 433 27.92 -33.67 14.75
C ASP A 433 26.45 -33.98 14.39
N LYS A 434 25.66 -32.93 14.08
CA LYS A 434 24.24 -33.05 13.75
C LYS A 434 23.94 -32.93 12.24
N LEU A 435 24.97 -32.96 11.40
CA LEU A 435 24.79 -32.99 9.96
C LEU A 435 24.34 -34.39 9.54
N ASN A 436 23.14 -34.49 8.98
CA ASN A 436 22.70 -35.70 8.31
C ASN A 436 23.14 -35.65 6.84
N VAL A 437 23.69 -36.74 6.32
CA VAL A 437 24.11 -36.81 4.90
C VAL A 437 23.42 -37.99 4.25
N LYS A 438 22.79 -37.75 3.11
CA LYS A 438 22.12 -38.78 2.30
C LYS A 438 22.57 -38.67 0.85
N VAL A 439 22.80 -39.78 0.22
CA VAL A 439 23.01 -39.85 -1.22
C VAL A 439 21.68 -40.25 -1.88
N GLU A 440 21.16 -39.37 -2.71
CA GLU A 440 19.92 -39.56 -3.45
C GLU A 440 20.19 -39.43 -4.96
N ASN A 441 19.62 -40.28 -5.75
CA ASN A 441 19.74 -40.18 -7.20
C ASN A 441 18.65 -39.26 -7.75
N LEU A 442 19.03 -38.03 -8.10
CA LEU A 442 18.11 -37.07 -8.68
C LEU A 442 17.93 -37.31 -10.19
N LYS A 443 16.79 -36.88 -10.72
CA LYS A 443 16.51 -36.93 -12.17
C LYS A 443 17.37 -35.98 -13.00
N THR A 444 18.11 -35.06 -12.35
CA THR A 444 19.10 -34.16 -12.96
C THR A 444 20.50 -34.55 -12.48
N ASP A 445 21.51 -34.36 -13.35
CA ASP A 445 22.92 -34.51 -13.02
C ASP A 445 23.64 -33.17 -12.78
N SER A 446 22.98 -32.06 -13.01
CA SER A 446 23.59 -30.70 -12.95
C SER A 446 23.85 -30.22 -11.51
N ILE A 447 23.11 -30.70 -10.52
CA ILE A 447 23.23 -30.31 -9.11
C ILE A 447 24.08 -31.37 -8.40
N SER A 448 25.18 -30.96 -7.75
CA SER A 448 26.04 -31.89 -6.98
C SER A 448 25.48 -32.19 -5.59
N ALA A 449 24.97 -31.17 -4.92
CA ALA A 449 24.41 -31.28 -3.58
C ALA A 449 23.40 -30.17 -3.30
N MET A 450 22.55 -30.42 -2.30
CA MET A 450 21.60 -29.44 -1.75
C MET A 450 21.44 -29.65 -0.24
N ILE A 451 21.07 -28.60 0.48
CA ILE A 451 20.72 -28.71 1.90
C ILE A 451 19.22 -28.63 2.04
N LEU A 452 18.66 -29.60 2.73
CA LEU A 452 17.26 -29.60 3.12
C LEU A 452 17.13 -29.28 4.62
N LEU A 453 16.18 -28.43 4.93
CA LEU A 453 15.82 -28.08 6.29
C LEU A 453 14.33 -28.36 6.48
N SER A 454 13.99 -29.32 7.35
CA SER A 454 12.58 -29.70 7.54
C SER A 454 11.71 -28.46 7.83
N GLU A 455 10.48 -28.48 7.34
CA GLU A 455 9.55 -27.36 7.53
C GLU A 455 9.36 -27.01 9.03
N ARG A 456 9.37 -28.02 9.88
CA ARG A 456 9.29 -27.84 11.34
C ARG A 456 10.49 -27.05 11.88
N GLU A 457 11.70 -27.41 11.46
CA GLU A 457 12.95 -26.78 11.92
C GLU A 457 13.05 -25.34 11.36
N ARG A 458 12.65 -25.17 10.12
CA ARG A 458 12.60 -23.84 9.49
C ARG A 458 11.64 -22.91 10.23
N ARG A 459 10.41 -23.37 10.54
CA ARG A 459 9.45 -22.58 11.32
C ARG A 459 9.95 -22.24 12.71
N LEU A 460 10.68 -23.18 13.33
CA LEU A 460 11.35 -22.92 14.60
C LEU A 460 12.39 -21.80 14.45
N MET A 461 13.21 -21.82 13.39
CA MET A 461 14.20 -20.79 13.13
C MET A 461 13.54 -19.42 12.86
N ASP A 462 12.48 -19.39 12.06
CA ASP A 462 11.71 -18.16 11.79
C ASP A 462 11.11 -17.58 13.09
N MET A 463 10.61 -18.44 13.97
CA MET A 463 10.10 -18.03 15.28
C MET A 463 11.23 -17.43 16.16
N LEU A 464 12.39 -18.11 16.22
CA LEU A 464 13.57 -17.64 16.96
C LEU A 464 14.07 -16.29 16.41
N GLU A 465 14.06 -16.10 15.10
CA GLU A 465 14.44 -14.84 14.47
C GLU A 465 13.48 -13.71 14.83
N THR A 466 12.20 -13.99 14.88
CA THR A 466 11.16 -13.02 15.28
C THR A 466 11.35 -12.57 16.73
N TYR A 467 11.71 -13.48 17.63
CA TYR A 467 11.90 -13.22 19.06
C TYR A 467 13.36 -13.01 19.46
N LYS A 468 14.27 -12.74 18.52
CA LYS A 468 15.73 -12.59 18.79
C LYS A 468 16.09 -11.52 19.81
N TYR A 469 15.19 -10.58 20.10
CA TYR A 469 15.36 -9.53 21.11
C TYR A 469 14.83 -9.91 22.50
N ASP A 470 14.15 -11.08 22.65
CA ASP A 470 13.71 -11.59 23.95
C ASP A 470 14.77 -12.53 24.52
N GLU A 471 15.53 -12.03 25.51
CA GLU A 471 16.65 -12.79 26.13
C GLU A 471 16.19 -14.09 26.83
N ASN A 472 14.96 -14.14 27.32
CA ASN A 472 14.42 -15.33 27.99
C ASN A 472 14.14 -16.45 26.97
N LEU A 473 13.53 -16.11 25.84
CA LEU A 473 13.28 -17.04 24.74
C LEU A 473 14.60 -17.45 24.06
N LYS A 474 15.52 -16.53 23.86
CA LYS A 474 16.83 -16.81 23.28
C LYS A 474 17.61 -17.84 24.12
N SER A 475 17.57 -17.75 25.46
CA SER A 475 18.25 -18.69 26.36
C SER A 475 17.60 -20.09 26.31
N LEU A 476 16.29 -20.17 26.17
CA LEU A 476 15.53 -21.43 26.11
C LEU A 476 15.85 -22.23 24.82
N TYR A 477 16.11 -21.53 23.74
CA TYR A 477 16.35 -22.14 22.42
C TYR A 477 17.80 -22.10 21.94
N ALA A 478 18.72 -21.46 22.70
CA ALA A 478 20.14 -21.36 22.35
C ALA A 478 20.81 -22.73 22.15
N ASN A 479 20.25 -23.78 22.75
CA ASN A 479 20.74 -25.16 22.63
C ASN A 479 19.93 -26.02 21.63
N THR A 480 18.94 -25.44 20.94
CA THR A 480 18.18 -26.18 19.92
C THR A 480 19.01 -26.19 18.63
N ALA A 481 19.80 -27.25 18.47
CA ALA A 481 20.56 -27.43 17.25
C ALA A 481 19.62 -27.94 16.15
N VAL A 482 19.50 -27.18 15.10
CA VAL A 482 18.73 -27.49 13.88
C VAL A 482 19.43 -28.63 13.14
N GLU A 483 18.68 -29.65 12.75
CA GLU A 483 19.18 -30.78 11.96
C GLU A 483 19.15 -30.39 10.47
N GLU A 484 20.34 -30.18 9.89
CA GLU A 484 20.52 -29.96 8.45
C GLU A 484 20.71 -31.31 7.77
N THR A 485 20.05 -31.55 6.64
CA THR A 485 20.30 -32.73 5.81
C THR A 485 20.99 -32.31 4.50
N LEU A 486 22.22 -32.73 4.31
CA LEU A 486 22.93 -32.60 3.05
C LEU A 486 22.56 -33.74 2.13
N ILE A 487 21.94 -33.44 1.01
CA ILE A 487 21.66 -34.40 -0.05
C ILE A 487 22.78 -34.31 -1.07
N LEU A 488 23.49 -35.40 -1.28
CA LEU A 488 24.45 -35.56 -2.36
C LEU A 488 23.77 -36.26 -3.54
N ASN A 489 23.88 -35.70 -4.74
CA ASN A 489 23.29 -36.30 -5.94
C ASN A 489 24.18 -37.40 -6.52
N GLY A 490 23.80 -38.66 -6.30
CA GLY A 490 24.54 -39.81 -6.80
C GLY A 490 24.64 -39.91 -8.34
N ASN A 491 23.80 -39.17 -9.08
CA ASN A 491 23.90 -39.09 -10.54
C ASN A 491 24.89 -38.02 -11.02
N ASN A 492 25.29 -37.09 -10.15
CA ASN A 492 26.25 -36.03 -10.47
C ASN A 492 27.68 -36.58 -10.60
N LYS A 493 28.39 -36.14 -11.63
CA LYS A 493 29.76 -36.60 -11.95
C LYS A 493 30.75 -36.30 -10.82
N LEU A 494 30.67 -35.10 -10.21
CA LEU A 494 31.59 -34.71 -9.13
C LEU A 494 31.39 -35.58 -7.88
N VAL A 495 30.16 -35.97 -7.56
CA VAL A 495 29.87 -36.86 -6.41
C VAL A 495 30.40 -38.26 -6.64
N LYS A 496 30.29 -38.80 -7.89
CA LYS A 496 30.88 -40.09 -8.26
C LYS A 496 32.42 -40.07 -8.19
N GLU A 497 33.03 -39.02 -8.69
CA GLU A 497 34.49 -38.85 -8.62
C GLU A 497 34.97 -38.67 -7.16
N LEU A 498 34.19 -37.99 -6.30
CA LEU A 498 34.48 -37.86 -4.87
C LEU A 498 34.39 -39.23 -4.15
N GLU A 499 33.48 -40.12 -4.56
CA GLU A 499 33.38 -41.46 -4.01
C GLU A 499 34.66 -42.28 -4.30
N GLU A 500 35.24 -42.11 -5.49
CA GLU A 500 36.53 -42.74 -5.85
C GLU A 500 37.69 -42.07 -5.09
N LEU A 501 37.75 -40.72 -5.10
CA LEU A 501 38.84 -39.91 -4.53
C LEU A 501 39.05 -40.18 -3.06
N LYS A 502 37.98 -40.29 -2.25
CA LYS A 502 38.06 -40.52 -0.80
C LYS A 502 38.79 -41.79 -0.42
N ASN A 503 38.94 -42.74 -1.31
CA ASN A 503 39.61 -44.02 -1.09
C ASN A 503 41.09 -44.02 -1.55
N ILE A 504 41.58 -42.90 -2.13
CA ILE A 504 42.95 -42.77 -2.63
C ILE A 504 43.83 -42.20 -1.52
N SER A 505 44.81 -42.99 -1.07
CA SER A 505 45.79 -42.55 -0.07
C SER A 505 46.64 -41.37 -0.56
N GLY A 506 46.79 -40.34 0.27
CA GLY A 506 47.51 -39.10 -0.05
C GLY A 506 46.68 -38.03 -0.76
N LYS A 507 45.34 -38.21 -0.85
CA LYS A 507 44.39 -37.28 -1.43
C LYS A 507 43.41 -36.68 -0.39
N GLU A 508 43.76 -36.76 0.87
CA GLU A 508 42.95 -36.32 1.98
C GLU A 508 42.68 -34.80 1.91
N GLU A 509 43.72 -33.97 1.57
CA GLU A 509 43.57 -32.53 1.41
C GLU A 509 42.64 -32.13 0.29
N GLU A 510 42.74 -32.78 -0.87
CA GLU A 510 41.87 -32.54 -2.01
C GLU A 510 40.43 -32.97 -1.72
N THR A 511 40.26 -34.07 -1.00
CA THR A 511 38.94 -34.56 -0.56
C THR A 511 38.29 -33.56 0.38
N GLU A 512 39.04 -33.05 1.38
CA GLU A 512 38.56 -32.03 2.31
C GLU A 512 38.17 -30.74 1.58
N LEU A 513 39.02 -30.28 0.66
CA LEU A 513 38.78 -29.07 -0.13
C LEU A 513 37.47 -29.16 -0.91
N ILE A 514 37.23 -30.29 -1.60
CA ILE A 514 36.05 -30.56 -2.41
C ILE A 514 34.79 -30.68 -1.52
N CYS A 515 34.87 -31.43 -0.42
CA CYS A 515 33.74 -31.60 0.50
C CYS A 515 33.27 -30.25 1.10
N ARG A 516 34.20 -29.43 1.56
CA ARG A 516 33.89 -28.08 2.07
C ARG A 516 33.27 -27.19 0.98
N HIS A 517 33.77 -27.30 -0.24
CA HIS A 517 33.26 -26.51 -1.36
C HIS A 517 31.86 -26.93 -1.78
N ILE A 518 31.61 -28.23 -1.89
CA ILE A 518 30.26 -28.80 -2.18
C ILE A 518 29.27 -28.38 -1.11
N TYR A 519 29.67 -28.44 0.17
CA TYR A 519 28.80 -28.05 1.27
C TYR A 519 28.43 -26.56 1.19
N ASP A 520 29.39 -25.66 0.96
CA ASP A 520 29.11 -24.23 0.88
C ASP A 520 28.29 -23.87 -0.36
N LEU A 521 28.50 -24.53 -1.50
CA LEU A 521 27.64 -24.39 -2.68
C LEU A 521 26.19 -24.80 -2.37
N ALA A 522 26.01 -25.89 -1.64
CA ALA A 522 24.68 -26.34 -1.23
C ALA A 522 24.04 -25.37 -0.21
N LEU A 523 24.85 -24.82 0.71
CA LEU A 523 24.41 -23.87 1.73
C LEU A 523 23.94 -22.55 1.13
N MET A 524 24.65 -22.04 0.11
CA MET A 524 24.26 -20.82 -0.61
C MET A 524 22.88 -20.90 -1.26
N GLY A 525 22.46 -22.07 -1.66
CA GLY A 525 21.11 -22.30 -2.19
C GLY A 525 20.01 -22.23 -1.12
N GLN A 526 20.38 -22.34 0.18
CA GLN A 526 19.44 -22.39 1.29
C GLN A 526 19.43 -21.09 2.11
N LYS A 527 20.60 -20.48 2.33
CA LYS A 527 20.79 -19.21 3.06
C LYS A 527 22.08 -18.50 2.63
N PRO A 528 22.16 -17.16 2.80
CA PRO A 528 23.41 -16.43 2.57
C PRO A 528 24.54 -16.96 3.48
N LEU A 529 25.76 -17.00 2.95
CA LEU A 529 26.96 -17.25 3.75
C LEU A 529 27.26 -16.06 4.68
N THR A 530 27.76 -16.32 5.87
CA THR A 530 28.31 -15.25 6.72
C THR A 530 29.58 -14.66 6.08
N SER A 531 30.03 -13.49 6.54
CA SER A 531 31.24 -12.84 6.01
C SER A 531 32.46 -13.75 6.09
N GLU A 532 32.63 -14.48 7.21
CA GLU A 532 33.73 -15.43 7.40
C GLU A 532 33.62 -16.64 6.47
N GLN A 533 32.39 -17.18 6.31
CA GLN A 533 32.14 -18.29 5.38
C GLN A 533 32.39 -17.87 3.94
N MET A 534 31.97 -16.67 3.54
CA MET A 534 32.18 -16.14 2.21
C MET A 534 33.67 -15.95 1.90
N THR A 535 34.44 -15.40 2.86
CA THR A 535 35.89 -15.25 2.73
C THR A 535 36.55 -16.61 2.52
N ALA A 536 36.27 -17.59 3.39
CA ALA A 536 36.80 -18.95 3.28
C ALA A 536 36.37 -19.65 1.97
N PHE A 537 35.18 -19.40 1.48
CA PHE A 537 34.70 -19.92 0.20
C PHE A 537 35.48 -19.34 -0.98
N ILE A 538 35.74 -18.03 -1.01
CA ILE A 538 36.52 -17.36 -2.06
C ILE A 538 37.97 -17.87 -2.05
N GLU A 539 38.61 -17.93 -0.89
CA GLU A 539 40.00 -18.46 -0.76
C GLU A 539 40.08 -19.89 -1.30
N ARG A 540 39.14 -20.76 -0.90
CA ARG A 540 39.09 -22.14 -1.34
C ARG A 540 38.81 -22.26 -2.84
N SER A 541 37.96 -21.40 -3.40
CA SER A 541 37.71 -21.34 -4.84
C SER A 541 38.97 -21.02 -5.62
N ASN A 542 39.80 -20.08 -5.15
CA ASN A 542 41.07 -19.73 -5.78
C ASN A 542 42.03 -20.91 -5.75
N ILE A 543 42.17 -21.61 -4.60
CA ILE A 543 43.02 -22.80 -4.49
C ILE A 543 42.57 -23.89 -5.47
N ILE A 544 41.29 -24.12 -5.64
CA ILE A 544 40.74 -25.10 -6.59
C ILE A 544 41.10 -24.71 -8.03
N LEU A 545 40.95 -23.43 -8.40
CA LEU A 545 41.30 -22.92 -9.72
C LEU A 545 42.80 -23.02 -10.00
N GLU A 546 43.66 -22.70 -9.01
CA GLU A 546 45.12 -22.86 -9.14
C GLU A 546 45.50 -24.30 -9.39
N LYS A 547 44.98 -25.26 -8.63
CA LYS A 547 45.20 -26.70 -8.83
C LYS A 547 44.74 -27.17 -10.19
N LEU A 548 43.67 -26.62 -10.71
CA LEU A 548 43.11 -26.96 -12.04
C LEU A 548 44.03 -26.45 -13.15
N VAL A 549 44.56 -25.23 -13.04
CA VAL A 549 45.54 -24.67 -13.98
C VAL A 549 46.84 -25.47 -13.96
N ASP A 550 47.36 -25.79 -12.77
CA ASP A 550 48.63 -26.57 -12.63
C ASP A 550 48.51 -27.96 -13.26
N THR A 551 47.32 -28.57 -13.20
CA THR A 551 47.05 -29.88 -13.86
C THR A 551 47.02 -29.79 -15.38
N GLN A 552 46.67 -28.64 -15.96
CA GLN A 552 46.62 -28.41 -17.39
C GLN A 552 48.00 -28.06 -17.99
N ILE A 553 48.91 -27.52 -17.17
CA ILE A 553 50.27 -27.08 -17.61
C ILE A 553 51.29 -28.25 -17.53
N ARG A 554 51.01 -29.26 -16.73
CA ARG A 554 51.80 -30.48 -16.65
C ARG A 554 51.33 -31.54 -17.64
#